data_ee64265e9008e34c44ab00f7c2723495
#
_entry.id   ee64265e9008e34c44ab00f7c2723495
#
_cell.length_a   1.000
_cell.length_b   1.000
_cell.length_c   1.000
_cell.angle_alpha   90.00
_cell.angle_beta   90.00
_cell.angle_gamma   90.00
#
_symmetry.space_group_name_H-M   'P 1'
#
loop_
_entity.id
_entity.type
_entity.pdbx_description
1 polymer ?
#
loop_
_entity_poly.entity_id
_entity_poly.type
_entity_poly.pdbx_seq_one_letter_code
_entity_poly.pdbx_strand_id
1 'polypeptide(L)'
;MGELPEGVELPLASVAIPRPSASLIISRNNSGKEEILLCHRVSEVPAFPDFWAFPGGGVSRVDRKVAEENPDWLSHTEDPVSTITLLRELVEEVGFAPDGDGSLELVDENIQNSVCEDKNAWSSFVKQNLLKIENFNSQIVAERTMPPLAPVRFTNTFHHLSI
;
A
#
# COMPACT_ATOMS: atom_id res chain seq x y z
N MET A 1 -10.12 -23.35 12.67
CA MET A 1 -8.99 -23.81 11.83
C MET A 1 -9.61 -24.70 10.76
N GLY A 2 -9.52 -24.32 9.49
CA GLY A 2 -10.00 -25.19 8.39
C GLY A 2 -9.04 -26.36 8.24
N GLU A 3 -9.57 -27.55 8.02
CA GLU A 3 -8.79 -28.74 7.68
C GLU A 3 -8.13 -28.53 6.31
N LEU A 4 -6.89 -29.02 6.16
CA LEU A 4 -6.21 -29.01 4.87
C LEU A 4 -6.90 -29.95 3.89
N PRO A 5 -6.98 -29.62 2.60
CA PRO A 5 -7.45 -30.55 1.59
C PRO A 5 -6.64 -31.86 1.62
N GLU A 6 -7.30 -32.97 1.34
CA GLU A 6 -6.66 -34.30 1.31
C GLU A 6 -5.51 -34.31 0.28
N GLY A 7 -4.32 -34.77 0.68
CA GLY A 7 -3.14 -34.81 -0.16
C GLY A 7 -2.24 -33.57 -0.11
N VAL A 8 -2.59 -32.56 0.67
CA VAL A 8 -1.73 -31.38 0.91
C VAL A 8 -0.90 -31.62 2.16
N GLU A 9 0.38 -31.97 1.99
CA GLU A 9 1.35 -31.98 3.07
C GLU A 9 1.93 -30.58 3.26
N LEU A 10 1.78 -30.02 4.47
CA LEU A 10 2.53 -28.82 4.82
C LEU A 10 4.02 -29.19 4.93
N PRO A 11 4.92 -28.39 4.34
CA PRO A 11 6.34 -28.61 4.58
C PRO A 11 6.60 -28.55 6.10
N LEU A 12 7.37 -29.48 6.62
CA LEU A 12 7.78 -29.57 8.04
C LEU A 12 8.58 -28.36 8.52
N ALA A 13 8.98 -27.45 7.62
CA ALA A 13 9.57 -26.16 7.95
C ALA A 13 8.55 -25.26 8.63
N SER A 14 8.97 -24.50 9.64
CA SER A 14 8.14 -23.54 10.36
C SER A 14 7.37 -22.64 9.38
N VAL A 15 6.05 -22.55 9.55
CA VAL A 15 5.20 -21.67 8.74
C VAL A 15 5.70 -20.24 8.86
N ALA A 16 6.01 -19.59 7.75
CA ALA A 16 6.51 -18.21 7.75
C ALA A 16 5.52 -17.27 8.44
N ILE A 17 6.03 -16.39 9.30
CA ILE A 17 5.21 -15.35 9.93
C ILE A 17 4.78 -14.35 8.84
N PRO A 18 3.47 -14.03 8.73
CA PRO A 18 3.01 -13.07 7.74
C PRO A 18 3.62 -11.69 7.99
N ARG A 19 4.07 -11.03 6.91
CA ARG A 19 4.54 -9.64 6.95
C ARG A 19 3.37 -8.70 6.69
N PRO A 20 3.25 -7.57 7.41
CA PRO A 20 2.21 -6.59 7.14
C PRO A 20 2.42 -5.95 5.76
N SER A 21 1.33 -5.73 5.06
CA SER A 21 1.27 -5.03 3.78
C SER A 21 -0.05 -4.26 3.67
N ALA A 22 -0.12 -3.32 2.75
CA ALA A 22 -1.34 -2.57 2.47
C ALA A 22 -1.57 -2.45 0.96
N SER A 23 -2.83 -2.42 0.54
CA SER A 23 -3.25 -2.20 -0.85
C SER A 23 -4.37 -1.17 -0.91
N LEU A 24 -4.33 -0.30 -1.92
CA LEU A 24 -5.27 0.78 -2.12
C LEU A 24 -6.19 0.51 -3.31
N ILE A 25 -7.47 0.39 -3.06
CA ILE A 25 -8.51 0.34 -4.09
C ILE A 25 -8.93 1.77 -4.37
N ILE A 26 -8.54 2.32 -5.51
CA ILE A 26 -8.95 3.66 -5.94
C ILE A 26 -10.10 3.49 -6.92
N SER A 27 -11.23 4.11 -6.62
CA SER A 27 -12.39 4.15 -7.52
C SER A 27 -12.78 5.58 -7.88
N ARG A 28 -13.38 5.73 -9.07
CA ARG A 28 -14.02 6.97 -9.47
C ARG A 28 -15.31 6.70 -10.22
N ASN A 29 -16.23 7.65 -10.17
CA ASN A 29 -17.42 7.64 -11.02
C ASN A 29 -17.16 8.48 -12.26
N ASN A 30 -17.08 7.84 -13.40
CA ASN A 30 -16.93 8.50 -14.69
C ASN A 30 -18.25 8.40 -15.47
N SER A 31 -19.07 9.46 -15.42
CA SER A 31 -20.33 9.55 -16.17
C SER A 31 -21.29 8.37 -15.92
N GLY A 32 -21.39 7.92 -14.65
CA GLY A 32 -22.25 6.82 -14.24
C GLY A 32 -21.64 5.42 -14.38
N LYS A 33 -20.34 5.34 -14.71
CA LYS A 33 -19.57 4.11 -14.70
C LYS A 33 -18.56 4.15 -13.57
N GLU A 34 -18.58 3.12 -12.73
CA GLU A 34 -17.53 2.92 -11.73
C GLU A 34 -16.28 2.39 -12.42
N GLU A 35 -15.16 3.07 -12.20
CA GLU A 35 -13.84 2.68 -12.68
C GLU A 35 -12.92 2.43 -11.48
N ILE A 36 -12.04 1.45 -11.61
CA ILE A 36 -11.06 1.09 -10.56
C ILE A 36 -9.66 1.16 -11.17
N LEU A 37 -8.73 1.78 -10.45
CA LEU A 37 -7.33 1.83 -10.84
C LEU A 37 -6.66 0.48 -10.54
N LEU A 38 -6.00 -0.07 -11.57
CA LEU A 38 -5.12 -1.22 -11.45
C LEU A 38 -3.76 -0.90 -12.09
N CYS A 39 -2.69 -1.37 -11.45
CA CYS A 39 -1.33 -1.31 -11.97
C CYS A 39 -0.99 -2.64 -12.64
N HIS A 40 -0.45 -2.59 -13.87
CA HIS A 40 0.08 -3.78 -14.53
C HIS A 40 1.49 -4.06 -14.03
N ARG A 41 1.71 -5.23 -13.47
CA ARG A 41 3.01 -5.66 -12.97
C ARG A 41 3.88 -6.11 -14.13
N VAL A 42 5.10 -5.56 -14.20
CA VAL A 42 6.04 -5.92 -15.26
C VAL A 42 6.50 -7.39 -15.13
N SER A 43 6.97 -7.96 -16.24
CA SER A 43 7.38 -9.38 -16.31
C SER A 43 8.58 -9.74 -15.42
N GLU A 44 9.38 -8.74 -15.04
CA GLU A 44 10.62 -8.91 -14.29
C GLU A 44 10.43 -9.03 -12.77
N VAL A 45 9.22 -8.76 -12.26
CA VAL A 45 8.98 -8.86 -10.81
C VAL A 45 8.87 -10.32 -10.36
N PRO A 46 9.45 -10.67 -9.19
CA PRO A 46 9.52 -12.06 -8.74
C PRO A 46 8.18 -12.66 -8.31
N ALA A 47 7.17 -11.84 -8.04
CA ALA A 47 5.86 -12.27 -7.57
C ALA A 47 4.76 -11.80 -8.51
N PHE A 48 3.97 -12.73 -9.04
CA PHE A 48 2.84 -12.46 -9.93
C PHE A 48 3.19 -11.53 -11.11
N PRO A 49 4.20 -11.87 -11.95
CA PRO A 49 4.53 -11.10 -13.15
C PRO A 49 3.32 -11.09 -14.10
N ASP A 50 3.17 -10.00 -14.86
CA ASP A 50 2.09 -9.79 -15.83
C ASP A 50 0.65 -9.80 -15.27
N PHE A 51 0.50 -9.71 -13.94
CA PHE A 51 -0.81 -9.55 -13.32
C PHE A 51 -1.19 -8.08 -13.13
N TRP A 52 -2.48 -7.82 -13.13
CA TRP A 52 -3.04 -6.56 -12.68
C TRP A 52 -3.26 -6.60 -11.18
N ALA A 53 -2.83 -5.57 -10.48
CA ALA A 53 -2.92 -5.47 -9.03
C ALA A 53 -3.33 -4.06 -8.60
N PHE A 54 -3.88 -3.95 -7.41
CA PHE A 54 -4.05 -2.66 -6.76
C PHE A 54 -2.69 -2.09 -6.38
N PRO A 55 -2.50 -0.76 -6.43
CA PRO A 55 -1.31 -0.12 -5.85
C PRO A 55 -1.12 -0.56 -4.41
N GLY A 56 0.12 -0.85 -4.02
CA GLY A 56 0.40 -1.25 -2.65
C GLY A 56 1.63 -2.13 -2.49
N GLY A 57 2.03 -2.31 -1.24
CA GLY A 57 3.23 -3.09 -0.92
C GLY A 57 3.43 -3.38 0.55
N GLY A 58 4.62 -3.87 0.86
CA GLY A 58 5.00 -4.24 2.21
C GLY A 58 5.29 -3.05 3.11
N VAL A 59 4.83 -3.12 4.35
CA VAL A 59 5.18 -2.13 5.38
C VAL A 59 6.69 -2.13 5.62
N SER A 60 7.32 -0.98 5.41
CA SER A 60 8.74 -0.78 5.65
C SER A 60 9.03 -0.25 7.07
N ARG A 61 10.32 -0.26 7.47
CA ARG A 61 10.74 0.38 8.72
C ARG A 61 10.59 1.89 8.65
N VAL A 62 10.76 2.46 7.46
CA VAL A 62 10.63 3.91 7.25
C VAL A 62 9.18 4.33 7.39
N ASP A 63 8.22 3.52 6.90
CA ASP A 63 6.79 3.81 7.04
C ASP A 63 6.38 3.90 8.51
N ARG A 64 6.84 2.95 9.34
CA ARG A 64 6.62 2.97 10.80
C ARG A 64 7.18 4.23 11.44
N LYS A 65 8.42 4.57 11.10
CA LYS A 65 9.09 5.76 11.62
C LYS A 65 8.36 7.05 11.22
N VAL A 66 7.94 7.16 9.96
CA VAL A 66 7.17 8.31 9.49
C VAL A 66 5.83 8.42 10.22
N ALA A 67 5.14 7.30 10.43
CA ALA A 67 3.89 7.28 11.20
C ALA A 67 4.10 7.73 12.65
N GLU A 68 5.16 7.25 13.31
CA GLU A 68 5.50 7.62 14.69
C GLU A 68 5.89 9.10 14.82
N GLU A 69 6.57 9.68 13.82
CA GLU A 69 7.02 11.07 13.82
C GLU A 69 5.90 12.08 13.46
N ASN A 70 4.75 11.61 12.94
CA ASN A 70 3.67 12.48 12.46
C ASN A 70 2.28 12.06 12.98
N PRO A 71 2.10 11.92 14.31
CA PRO A 71 0.84 11.43 14.88
C PRO A 71 -0.35 12.36 14.61
N ASP A 72 -0.13 13.66 14.52
CA ASP A 72 -1.19 14.65 14.31
C ASP A 72 -1.81 14.52 12.91
N TRP A 73 -1.00 14.22 11.90
CA TRP A 73 -1.48 14.01 10.53
C TRP A 73 -2.36 12.77 10.38
N LEU A 74 -2.12 11.79 11.24
CA LEU A 74 -2.72 10.46 11.16
C LEU A 74 -3.80 10.23 12.21
N SER A 75 -4.16 11.28 12.97
CA SER A 75 -5.14 11.17 14.05
C SER A 75 -6.55 10.77 13.57
N HIS A 76 -6.84 10.94 12.28
CA HIS A 76 -8.12 10.58 11.67
C HIS A 76 -8.14 9.18 11.04
N THR A 77 -7.01 8.47 10.99
CA THR A 77 -6.92 7.13 10.38
C THR A 77 -6.90 6.03 11.44
N GLU A 78 -7.55 4.91 11.13
CA GLU A 78 -7.59 3.74 12.01
C GLU A 78 -6.25 2.98 12.07
N ASP A 79 -5.48 3.00 10.96
CA ASP A 79 -4.16 2.37 10.86
C ASP A 79 -3.15 3.34 10.23
N PRO A 80 -2.46 4.14 11.08
CA PRO A 80 -1.45 5.09 10.62
C PRO A 80 -0.33 4.47 9.79
N VAL A 81 0.12 3.28 10.13
CA VAL A 81 1.26 2.64 9.45
C VAL A 81 0.85 2.16 8.06
N SER A 82 -0.32 1.54 7.91
CA SER A 82 -0.82 1.13 6.60
C SER A 82 -1.10 2.33 5.71
N THR A 83 -1.65 3.42 6.27
CA THR A 83 -1.90 4.67 5.55
C THR A 83 -0.59 5.26 4.99
N ILE A 84 0.46 5.37 5.80
CA ILE A 84 1.78 5.85 5.33
C ILE A 84 2.38 4.91 4.28
N THR A 85 2.23 3.59 4.45
CA THR A 85 2.67 2.62 3.43
C THR A 85 1.97 2.88 2.10
N LEU A 86 0.64 3.06 2.10
CA LEU A 86 -0.14 3.33 0.89
C LEU A 86 0.26 4.64 0.23
N LEU A 87 0.47 5.70 0.99
CA LEU A 87 0.90 6.99 0.46
C LEU A 87 2.27 6.89 -0.22
N ARG A 88 3.20 6.11 0.35
CA ARG A 88 4.50 5.85 -0.28
C ARG A 88 4.34 5.04 -1.58
N GLU A 89 3.61 3.95 -1.55
CA GLU A 89 3.38 3.11 -2.73
C GLU A 89 2.61 3.87 -3.84
N LEU A 90 1.72 4.80 -3.45
CA LEU A 90 1.03 5.66 -4.40
C LEU A 90 2.01 6.60 -5.14
N VAL A 91 3.00 7.16 -4.42
CA VAL A 91 4.08 7.93 -5.05
C VAL A 91 4.96 7.02 -5.91
N GLU A 92 5.44 5.89 -5.37
CA GLU A 92 6.37 4.98 -6.05
C GLU A 92 5.75 4.39 -7.33
N GLU A 93 4.54 3.82 -7.24
CA GLU A 93 3.94 3.03 -8.32
C GLU A 93 3.09 3.86 -9.28
N VAL A 94 2.50 4.97 -8.81
CA VAL A 94 1.50 5.74 -9.59
C VAL A 94 1.94 7.18 -9.84
N GLY A 95 2.86 7.71 -9.03
CA GLY A 95 3.32 9.09 -9.15
C GLY A 95 2.33 10.12 -8.65
N PHE A 96 1.47 9.77 -7.70
CA PHE A 96 0.49 10.68 -7.10
C PHE A 96 0.69 10.83 -5.60
N ALA A 97 0.31 11.99 -5.07
CA ALA A 97 0.22 12.28 -3.64
C ALA A 97 -1.03 13.12 -3.35
N PRO A 98 -1.55 13.10 -2.11
CA PRO A 98 -2.64 13.98 -1.70
C PRO A 98 -2.23 15.45 -1.75
N ASP A 99 -3.12 16.32 -2.25
CA ASP A 99 -2.87 17.77 -2.37
C ASP A 99 -3.30 18.58 -1.14
N GLY A 100 -4.02 18.06 -0.25
CA GLY A 100 -4.55 18.74 0.94
C GLY A 100 -6.03 19.11 0.85
N ASP A 101 -6.64 19.01 -0.34
CA ASP A 101 -8.09 19.10 -0.52
C ASP A 101 -8.73 17.71 -0.59
N GLY A 102 -7.93 16.66 -0.41
CA GLY A 102 -8.34 15.25 -0.52
C GLY A 102 -8.27 14.71 -1.95
N SER A 103 -7.89 15.55 -2.92
CA SER A 103 -7.58 15.14 -4.30
C SER A 103 -6.18 14.55 -4.39
N LEU A 104 -5.89 13.94 -5.53
CA LEU A 104 -4.55 13.44 -5.84
C LEU A 104 -3.92 14.33 -6.91
N GLU A 105 -2.69 14.78 -6.66
CA GLU A 105 -1.89 15.53 -7.63
C GLU A 105 -0.65 14.75 -8.07
N LEU A 106 -0.16 15.04 -9.28
CA LEU A 106 1.07 14.46 -9.80
C LEU A 106 2.26 14.95 -9.01
N VAL A 107 3.08 14.02 -8.58
CA VAL A 107 4.38 14.29 -7.96
C VAL A 107 5.42 14.54 -9.04
N ASP A 108 6.38 15.42 -8.76
CA ASP A 108 7.54 15.65 -9.64
C ASP A 108 8.31 14.33 -9.87
N GLU A 109 8.68 14.07 -11.13
CA GLU A 109 9.35 12.83 -11.53
C GLU A 109 10.68 12.60 -10.79
N ASN A 110 11.43 13.65 -10.45
CA ASN A 110 12.67 13.51 -9.70
C ASN A 110 12.39 13.09 -8.25
N ILE A 111 11.28 13.58 -7.67
CA ILE A 111 10.83 13.17 -6.33
C ILE A 111 10.41 11.71 -6.36
N GLN A 112 9.58 11.31 -7.32
CA GLN A 112 9.15 9.93 -7.49
C GLN A 112 10.36 8.99 -7.63
N ASN A 113 11.28 9.29 -8.52
CA ASN A 113 12.50 8.50 -8.72
C ASN A 113 13.34 8.40 -7.44
N SER A 114 13.50 9.50 -6.71
CA SER A 114 14.23 9.49 -5.43
C SER A 114 13.58 8.57 -4.39
N VAL A 115 12.26 8.55 -4.30
CA VAL A 115 11.52 7.68 -3.37
C VAL A 115 11.63 6.21 -3.78
N CYS A 116 11.60 5.92 -5.10
CA CYS A 116 11.81 4.57 -5.63
C CYS A 116 13.22 4.03 -5.33
N GLU A 117 14.25 4.88 -5.43
CA GLU A 117 15.65 4.49 -5.24
C GLU A 117 16.03 4.35 -3.76
N ASP A 118 15.54 5.25 -2.90
CA ASP A 118 15.85 5.25 -1.47
C ASP A 118 14.62 5.58 -0.62
N LYS A 119 14.17 4.60 0.16
CA LYS A 119 13.05 4.79 1.09
C LYS A 119 13.26 5.90 2.14
N ASN A 120 14.51 6.31 2.40
CA ASN A 120 14.76 7.47 3.27
C ASN A 120 14.36 8.80 2.61
N ALA A 121 14.35 8.87 1.27
CA ALA A 121 13.83 10.03 0.55
C ALA A 121 12.33 10.25 0.85
N TRP A 122 11.58 9.17 1.07
CA TRP A 122 10.20 9.25 1.52
C TRP A 122 10.04 10.02 2.84
N SER A 123 10.86 9.70 3.85
CA SER A 123 10.85 10.44 5.11
C SER A 123 11.17 11.93 4.91
N SER A 124 12.08 12.26 4.00
CA SER A 124 12.44 13.63 3.67
C SER A 124 11.31 14.36 2.94
N PHE A 125 10.65 13.67 2.02
CA PHE A 125 9.48 14.18 1.30
C PHE A 125 8.36 14.56 2.28
N VAL A 126 8.02 13.66 3.22
CA VAL A 126 7.01 13.93 4.25
C VAL A 126 7.40 15.11 5.15
N LYS A 127 8.66 15.17 5.60
CA LYS A 127 9.16 16.26 6.47
C LYS A 127 9.13 17.64 5.83
N GLN A 128 9.18 17.71 4.50
CA GLN A 128 9.07 18.97 3.76
C GLN A 128 7.63 19.47 3.64
N ASN A 129 6.65 18.80 4.30
CA ASN A 129 5.22 19.11 4.21
C ASN A 129 4.68 19.14 2.77
N LEU A 130 5.30 18.38 1.87
CA LEU A 130 4.82 18.19 0.51
C LEU A 130 3.62 17.24 0.46
N LEU A 131 3.39 16.51 1.57
CA LEU A 131 2.29 15.58 1.72
C LEU A 131 1.28 16.13 2.72
N LYS A 132 0.09 16.41 2.26
CA LYS A 132 -1.04 16.84 3.09
C LYS A 132 -2.05 15.70 3.18
N ILE A 133 -1.97 14.96 4.27
CA ILE A 133 -2.79 13.76 4.49
C ILE A 133 -4.02 14.01 5.37
N GLU A 134 -4.24 15.22 5.84
CA GLU A 134 -5.39 15.55 6.69
C GLU A 134 -6.73 15.21 6.04
N ASN A 135 -6.80 15.32 4.70
CA ASN A 135 -7.99 15.01 3.91
C ASN A 135 -7.88 13.68 3.14
N PHE A 136 -6.79 12.93 3.30
CA PHE A 136 -6.67 11.60 2.71
C PHE A 136 -7.53 10.61 3.49
N ASN A 137 -8.77 10.45 3.04
CA ASN A 137 -9.80 9.68 3.74
C ASN A 137 -10.01 8.32 3.07
N SER A 138 -9.05 7.43 3.22
CA SER A 138 -9.21 6.03 2.84
C SER A 138 -9.86 5.22 3.96
N GLN A 139 -10.74 4.30 3.60
CA GLN A 139 -11.45 3.43 4.54
C GLN A 139 -10.90 2.01 4.47
N ILE A 140 -10.63 1.39 5.61
CA ILE A 140 -10.30 -0.04 5.66
C ILE A 140 -11.55 -0.84 5.30
N VAL A 141 -11.46 -1.64 4.24
CA VAL A 141 -12.58 -2.46 3.74
C VAL A 141 -12.37 -3.95 3.95
N ALA A 142 -11.13 -4.40 4.10
CA ALA A 142 -10.84 -5.80 4.36
C ALA A 142 -9.43 -5.99 4.92
N GLU A 143 -9.21 -7.10 5.62
CA GLU A 143 -7.90 -7.66 5.92
C GLU A 143 -7.85 -9.11 5.45
N ARG A 144 -6.75 -9.52 4.85
CA ARG A 144 -6.54 -10.89 4.38
C ARG A 144 -5.11 -11.35 4.67
N THR A 145 -5.00 -12.52 5.28
CA THR A 145 -3.72 -13.18 5.50
C THR A 145 -3.54 -14.31 4.48
N MET A 146 -2.38 -14.35 3.83
CA MET A 146 -2.04 -15.41 2.89
C MET A 146 -1.97 -16.77 3.60
N PRO A 147 -2.39 -17.85 2.92
CA PRO A 147 -2.43 -19.17 3.52
C PRO A 147 -1.04 -19.68 3.94
N PRO A 148 -0.97 -20.65 4.87
CA PRO A 148 0.30 -21.20 5.36
C PRO A 148 1.21 -21.81 4.28
N LEU A 149 0.63 -22.19 3.15
CA LEU A 149 1.33 -22.80 2.01
C LEU A 149 2.16 -21.82 1.20
N ALA A 150 1.89 -20.52 1.33
CA ALA A 150 2.58 -19.51 0.53
C ALA A 150 4.05 -19.40 1.00
N PRO A 151 5.02 -19.41 0.06
CA PRO A 151 6.46 -19.35 0.40
C PRO A 151 6.84 -18.01 1.05
N VAL A 152 6.12 -16.94 0.71
CA VAL A 152 6.17 -15.64 1.38
C VAL A 152 4.73 -15.29 1.77
N ARG A 153 4.53 -14.87 3.02
CA ARG A 153 3.21 -14.58 3.54
C ARG A 153 3.08 -13.13 3.91
N PHE A 154 1.91 -12.58 3.58
CA PHE A 154 1.51 -11.24 3.97
C PHE A 154 0.16 -11.27 4.68
N THR A 155 0.00 -10.38 5.66
CA THR A 155 -1.31 -9.90 6.12
C THR A 155 -1.51 -8.56 5.45
N ASN A 156 -2.46 -8.49 4.53
CA ASN A 156 -2.72 -7.32 3.72
C ASN A 156 -3.98 -6.59 4.19
N THR A 157 -3.84 -5.32 4.53
CA THR A 157 -4.95 -4.42 4.83
C THR A 157 -5.35 -3.71 3.54
N PHE A 158 -6.60 -3.86 3.14
CA PHE A 158 -7.16 -3.21 1.96
C PHE A 158 -7.88 -1.93 2.37
N HIS A 159 -7.47 -0.83 1.78
CA HIS A 159 -8.14 0.47 1.89
C HIS A 159 -8.88 0.80 0.61
N HIS A 160 -9.96 1.55 0.72
CA HIS A 160 -10.70 2.11 -0.41
C HIS A 160 -10.65 3.64 -0.36
N LEU A 161 -10.36 4.25 -1.49
CA LEU A 161 -10.41 5.69 -1.74
C LEU A 161 -11.30 5.95 -2.95
N SER A 162 -12.31 6.79 -2.78
CA SER A 162 -13.13 7.31 -3.89
C SER A 162 -12.65 8.71 -4.26
N ILE A 163 -12.37 8.94 -5.55
CA ILE A 163 -11.94 10.23 -6.10
C ILE A 163 -12.93 10.78 -7.14
#